data_af4919124119e24a922c72916f2df64e
#
_entry.id   af4919124119e24a922c72916f2df64e
#
_cell.length_a   1.000
_cell.length_b   1.000
_cell.length_c   1.000
_cell.angle_alpha   90.00
_cell.angle_beta   90.00
_cell.angle_gamma   90.00
#
_symmetry.space_group_name_H-M   'P 1'
#
loop_
_entity.id
_entity.type
_entity.pdbx_description
1 polymer ?
#
loop_
_entity_poly.entity_id
_entity_poly.type
_entity_poly.pdbx_seq_one_letter_code
_entity_poly.pdbx_strand_id
1 'polypeptide(L)'
;IRRRFLDWALFHVEPDFFQQWRRFNRALKQRNALLKTQPSGQALDAWDLEFADSGEQITAFHKKYLNALEAPLKTLINAFLPEFESMQLTFSVGWKEQQVSLLDALRLNRDRDIQTGFCNIGPHRADWQPSLDSVLYKEHFSRGQAKLLALACVLAQAQHFADEKGFWP
;
A
#
# COMPACT_ATOMS: atom_id res chain seq x y z
N ILE A 1 -1.85 8.64 4.38
CA ILE A 1 -3.19 8.40 4.97
C ILE A 1 -3.85 7.20 4.28
N ARG A 2 -3.88 7.13 2.94
CA ARG A 2 -4.57 6.06 2.20
C ARG A 2 -4.04 4.65 2.51
N ARG A 3 -2.72 4.45 2.63
CA ARG A 3 -2.15 3.15 3.01
C ARG A 3 -2.64 2.65 4.37
N ARG A 4 -2.83 3.55 5.36
CA ARG A 4 -3.35 3.17 6.67
C ARG A 4 -4.75 2.56 6.62
N PHE A 5 -5.54 2.92 5.63
CA PHE A 5 -6.84 2.30 5.37
C PHE A 5 -6.69 0.81 5.04
N LEU A 6 -5.70 0.45 4.20
CA LEU A 6 -5.40 -0.95 3.90
C LEU A 6 -4.82 -1.69 5.11
N ASP A 7 -3.82 -1.08 5.77
CA ASP A 7 -3.17 -1.68 6.94
C ASP A 7 -4.20 -1.99 8.04
N TRP A 8 -5.12 -1.04 8.31
CA TRP A 8 -6.16 -1.23 9.34
C TRP A 8 -7.02 -2.46 9.07
N ALA A 9 -7.51 -2.62 7.86
CA ALA A 9 -8.33 -3.77 7.50
C ALA A 9 -7.56 -5.09 7.59
N LEU A 10 -6.34 -5.11 7.04
CA LEU A 10 -5.50 -6.29 7.01
C LEU A 10 -5.14 -6.78 8.41
N PHE A 11 -5.00 -5.90 9.39
CA PHE A 11 -4.83 -6.29 10.80
C PHE A 11 -6.00 -7.10 11.36
N HIS A 12 -7.20 -6.92 10.80
CA HIS A 12 -8.41 -7.60 11.27
C HIS A 12 -8.77 -8.85 10.46
N VAL A 13 -8.46 -8.87 9.17
CA VAL A 13 -8.89 -9.96 8.27
C VAL A 13 -7.78 -10.95 7.92
N GLU A 14 -6.50 -10.55 7.98
CA GLU A 14 -5.37 -11.38 7.55
C GLU A 14 -4.44 -11.70 8.74
N PRO A 15 -4.46 -12.94 9.27
CA PRO A 15 -3.71 -13.29 10.49
C PRO A 15 -2.21 -13.06 10.41
N ASP A 16 -1.60 -13.31 9.24
CA ASP A 16 -0.15 -13.22 9.05
C ASP A 16 0.34 -11.78 8.78
N PHE A 17 -0.58 -10.86 8.46
CA PHE A 17 -0.22 -9.50 8.11
C PHE A 17 0.54 -8.79 9.24
N PHE A 18 0.11 -8.93 10.49
CA PHE A 18 0.73 -8.26 11.63
C PHE A 18 2.20 -8.66 11.81
N GLN A 19 2.53 -9.95 11.63
CA GLN A 19 3.89 -10.44 11.74
C GLN A 19 4.78 -9.80 10.66
N GLN A 20 4.35 -9.81 9.40
CA GLN A 20 5.10 -9.23 8.30
C GLN A 20 5.23 -7.71 8.43
N TRP A 21 4.17 -7.05 8.86
CA TRP A 21 4.19 -5.61 9.13
C TRP A 21 5.22 -5.22 10.21
N ARG A 22 5.33 -6.00 11.29
CA ARG A 22 6.36 -5.80 12.34
C ARG A 22 7.77 -6.02 11.81
N ARG A 23 8.00 -7.10 11.05
CA ARG A 23 9.29 -7.40 10.42
C ARG A 23 9.73 -6.25 9.52
N PHE A 24 8.85 -5.84 8.63
CA PHE A 24 9.08 -4.74 7.69
C PHE A 24 9.41 -3.41 8.39
N ASN A 25 8.61 -3.02 9.38
CA ASN A 25 8.84 -1.76 10.09
C ASN A 25 10.15 -1.79 10.90
N ARG A 26 10.52 -2.96 11.46
CA ARG A 26 11.81 -3.14 12.10
C ARG A 26 12.95 -2.98 11.08
N ALA A 27 12.88 -3.66 9.95
CA ALA A 27 13.89 -3.57 8.90
C ALA A 27 14.03 -2.14 8.38
N LEU A 28 12.93 -1.45 8.08
CA LEU A 28 12.92 -0.04 7.68
C LEU A 28 13.59 0.87 8.71
N LYS A 29 13.26 0.69 9.99
CA LYS A 29 13.83 1.49 11.08
C LYS A 29 15.34 1.27 11.21
N GLN A 30 15.80 0.02 11.17
CA GLN A 30 17.22 -0.32 11.30
C GLN A 30 18.00 0.14 10.06
N ARG A 31 17.46 -0.10 8.86
CA ARG A 31 18.06 0.39 7.62
C ARG A 31 18.22 1.91 7.63
N ASN A 32 17.18 2.65 8.02
CA ASN A 32 17.24 4.12 8.12
C ASN A 32 18.21 4.61 9.21
N ALA A 33 18.38 3.86 10.29
CA ALA A 33 19.38 4.18 11.30
C ALA A 33 20.81 4.03 10.75
N LEU A 34 21.07 2.93 10.01
CA LEU A 34 22.36 2.72 9.35
C LEU A 34 22.64 3.79 8.28
N LEU A 35 21.69 4.10 7.42
CA LEU A 35 21.85 5.10 6.34
C LEU A 35 22.35 6.46 6.86
N LYS A 36 22.00 6.84 8.07
CA LYS A 36 22.46 8.09 8.72
C LYS A 36 23.94 8.06 9.11
N THR A 37 24.54 6.87 9.21
CA THR A 37 25.98 6.71 9.56
C THR A 37 26.88 6.61 8.33
N GLN A 38 26.34 6.82 7.15
CA GLN A 38 27.05 6.65 5.85
C GLN A 38 27.74 5.28 5.75
N PRO A 39 26.99 4.17 5.83
CA PRO A 39 27.52 2.82 5.91
C PRO A 39 28.17 2.36 4.60
N SER A 40 29.02 1.35 4.67
CA SER A 40 29.41 0.56 3.49
C SER A 40 28.18 -0.21 2.95
N GLY A 41 28.17 -0.50 1.64
CA GLY A 41 27.08 -1.28 1.03
C GLY A 41 26.84 -2.63 1.71
N GLN A 42 27.89 -3.33 2.14
CA GLN A 42 27.80 -4.61 2.85
C GLN A 42 27.06 -4.52 4.21
N ALA A 43 27.17 -3.39 4.92
CA ALA A 43 26.47 -3.20 6.17
C ALA A 43 24.94 -3.16 6.00
N LEU A 44 24.45 -2.83 4.80
CA LEU A 44 23.04 -2.79 4.48
C LEU A 44 22.48 -4.15 4.02
N ASP A 45 23.31 -5.11 3.60
CA ASP A 45 22.85 -6.33 2.94
C ASP A 45 21.83 -7.14 3.75
N ALA A 46 22.10 -7.35 5.03
CA ALA A 46 21.19 -8.10 5.90
C ALA A 46 19.82 -7.41 6.06
N TRP A 47 19.83 -6.08 6.20
CA TRP A 47 18.59 -5.30 6.34
C TRP A 47 17.87 -5.13 5.02
N ASP A 48 18.58 -5.08 3.88
CA ASP A 48 17.97 -5.07 2.56
C ASP A 48 17.23 -6.38 2.27
N LEU A 49 17.79 -7.53 2.66
CA LEU A 49 17.14 -8.83 2.53
C LEU A 49 15.85 -8.91 3.37
N GLU A 50 15.92 -8.57 4.66
CA GLU A 50 14.76 -8.60 5.57
C GLU A 50 13.68 -7.60 5.14
N PHE A 51 14.10 -6.41 4.69
CA PHE A 51 13.19 -5.39 4.17
C PHE A 51 12.50 -5.86 2.88
N ALA A 52 13.24 -6.46 1.96
CA ALA A 52 12.68 -6.92 0.69
C ALA A 52 11.71 -8.08 0.91
N ASP A 53 12.10 -9.10 1.65
CA ASP A 53 11.25 -10.27 1.93
C ASP A 53 9.92 -9.86 2.60
N SER A 54 10.01 -9.15 3.72
CA SER A 54 8.79 -8.70 4.42
C SER A 54 8.00 -7.65 3.63
N GLY A 55 8.68 -6.81 2.85
CA GLY A 55 8.07 -5.77 2.04
C GLY A 55 7.28 -6.32 0.85
N GLU A 56 7.78 -7.33 0.18
CA GLU A 56 7.07 -8.00 -0.92
C GLU A 56 5.83 -8.73 -0.40
N GLN A 57 5.90 -9.36 0.78
CA GLN A 57 4.73 -9.99 1.41
C GLN A 57 3.65 -8.96 1.78
N ILE A 58 4.01 -7.83 2.39
CA ILE A 58 3.07 -6.73 2.68
C ILE A 58 2.42 -6.23 1.38
N THR A 59 3.20 -6.10 0.32
CA THR A 59 2.69 -5.66 -0.98
C THR A 59 1.69 -6.66 -1.57
N ALA A 60 1.97 -7.96 -1.44
CA ALA A 60 1.04 -9.01 -1.85
C ALA A 60 -0.28 -8.96 -1.06
N PHE A 61 -0.24 -8.74 0.26
CA PHE A 61 -1.44 -8.53 1.08
C PHE A 61 -2.24 -7.31 0.63
N HIS A 62 -1.59 -6.17 0.41
CA HIS A 62 -2.25 -4.95 -0.07
C HIS A 62 -2.95 -5.17 -1.43
N LYS A 63 -2.28 -5.84 -2.39
CA LYS A 63 -2.87 -6.15 -3.70
C LYS A 63 -4.07 -7.08 -3.58
N LYS A 64 -3.91 -8.19 -2.83
CA LYS A 64 -5.02 -9.14 -2.57
C LYS A 64 -6.22 -8.43 -1.99
N TYR A 65 -5.99 -7.58 -1.00
CA TYR A 65 -7.06 -6.84 -0.32
C TYR A 65 -7.74 -5.81 -1.24
N LEU A 66 -6.98 -5.02 -2.00
CA LEU A 66 -7.55 -4.08 -2.96
C LEU A 66 -8.41 -4.78 -4.02
N ASN A 67 -7.96 -5.92 -4.55
CA ASN A 67 -8.74 -6.72 -5.49
C ASN A 67 -10.05 -7.22 -4.84
N ALA A 68 -10.01 -7.62 -3.57
CA ALA A 68 -11.23 -8.05 -2.85
C ALA A 68 -12.23 -6.90 -2.63
N LEU A 69 -11.75 -5.66 -2.53
CA LEU A 69 -12.60 -4.48 -2.38
C LEU A 69 -13.25 -4.02 -3.69
N GLU A 70 -12.78 -4.45 -4.86
CA GLU A 70 -13.27 -3.93 -6.15
C GLU A 70 -14.77 -4.17 -6.33
N ALA A 71 -15.28 -5.36 -6.07
CA ALA A 71 -16.68 -5.71 -6.27
C ALA A 71 -17.63 -4.96 -5.32
N PRO A 72 -17.44 -4.97 -3.99
CA PRO A 72 -18.30 -4.21 -3.07
C PRO A 72 -18.19 -2.70 -3.31
N LEU A 73 -17.00 -2.19 -3.64
CA LEU A 73 -16.82 -0.77 -3.94
C LEU A 73 -17.56 -0.37 -5.23
N LYS A 74 -17.47 -1.16 -6.28
CA LYS A 74 -18.19 -0.92 -7.54
C LYS A 74 -19.71 -0.86 -7.32
N THR A 75 -20.25 -1.75 -6.50
CA THR A 75 -21.68 -1.73 -6.15
C THR A 75 -22.07 -0.42 -5.47
N LEU A 76 -21.28 0.05 -4.51
CA LEU A 76 -21.55 1.30 -3.80
C LEU A 76 -21.37 2.55 -4.67
N ILE A 77 -20.36 2.53 -5.57
CA ILE A 77 -20.17 3.61 -6.54
C ILE A 77 -21.35 3.72 -7.46
N ASN A 78 -21.82 2.61 -8.02
CA ASN A 78 -23.02 2.63 -8.89
C ASN A 78 -24.27 3.16 -8.19
N ALA A 79 -24.39 2.93 -6.87
CA ALA A 79 -25.51 3.45 -6.08
C ALA A 79 -25.38 4.93 -5.72
N PHE A 80 -24.19 5.42 -5.39
CA PHE A 80 -23.97 6.77 -4.86
C PHE A 80 -23.41 7.77 -5.89
N LEU A 81 -22.71 7.29 -6.88
CA LEU A 81 -21.94 8.06 -7.87
C LEU A 81 -21.99 7.36 -9.23
N PRO A 82 -23.20 7.15 -9.83
CA PRO A 82 -23.36 6.38 -11.06
C PRO A 82 -22.57 6.95 -12.24
N GLU A 83 -22.26 8.25 -12.22
CA GLU A 83 -21.41 8.90 -13.22
C GLU A 83 -19.94 8.43 -13.20
N PHE A 84 -19.52 7.69 -12.17
CA PHE A 84 -18.18 7.15 -12.00
C PHE A 84 -18.12 5.61 -12.04
N GLU A 85 -19.04 4.96 -12.76
CA GLU A 85 -19.12 3.49 -12.86
C GLU A 85 -17.84 2.83 -13.42
N SER A 86 -17.09 3.55 -14.28
CA SER A 86 -15.81 3.09 -14.84
C SER A 86 -14.60 3.32 -13.92
N MET A 87 -14.84 3.79 -12.69
CA MET A 87 -13.76 4.05 -11.74
C MET A 87 -13.04 2.75 -11.33
N GLN A 88 -11.72 2.82 -11.29
CA GLN A 88 -10.82 1.73 -10.85
C GLN A 88 -9.96 2.17 -9.67
N LEU A 89 -9.43 1.20 -8.94
CA LEU A 89 -8.41 1.44 -7.92
C LEU A 89 -7.02 1.20 -8.52
N THR A 90 -6.19 2.24 -8.50
CA THR A 90 -4.79 2.13 -8.94
C THR A 90 -3.90 2.00 -7.72
N PHE A 91 -3.00 1.02 -7.72
CA PHE A 91 -2.04 0.79 -6.64
C PHE A 91 -0.60 0.97 -7.12
N SER A 92 0.12 1.87 -6.47
CA SER A 92 1.55 2.05 -6.64
C SER A 92 2.27 1.39 -5.47
N VAL A 93 3.13 0.43 -5.74
CA VAL A 93 3.85 -0.35 -4.72
C VAL A 93 5.03 0.40 -4.09
N GLY A 94 5.44 1.52 -4.70
CA GLY A 94 6.55 2.34 -4.22
C GLY A 94 7.92 1.98 -4.81
N TRP A 95 7.97 1.08 -5.80
CA TRP A 95 9.14 0.80 -6.66
C TRP A 95 8.69 0.28 -8.03
N LYS A 96 9.62 0.06 -8.95
CA LYS A 96 9.32 -0.43 -10.31
C LYS A 96 9.26 -1.97 -10.35
N GLU A 97 8.27 -2.57 -9.68
CA GLU A 97 8.14 -4.03 -9.51
C GLU A 97 8.10 -4.84 -10.81
N GLN A 98 7.62 -4.25 -11.91
CA GLN A 98 7.59 -4.91 -13.21
C GLN A 98 8.97 -5.02 -13.88
N GLN A 99 9.95 -4.30 -13.37
CA GLN A 99 11.30 -4.26 -13.93
C GLN A 99 12.32 -4.98 -13.05
N VAL A 100 12.18 -4.86 -11.73
CA VAL A 100 13.16 -5.39 -10.76
C VAL A 100 12.48 -5.85 -9.48
N SER A 101 13.07 -6.85 -8.80
CA SER A 101 12.68 -7.23 -7.43
C SER A 101 12.87 -6.05 -6.46
N LEU A 102 12.20 -6.11 -5.30
CA LEU A 102 12.42 -5.07 -4.28
C LEU A 102 13.86 -5.05 -3.78
N LEU A 103 14.49 -6.22 -3.66
CA LEU A 103 15.89 -6.32 -3.25
C LEU A 103 16.84 -5.62 -4.25
N ASP A 104 16.66 -5.88 -5.53
CA ASP A 104 17.49 -5.24 -6.56
C ASP A 104 17.22 -3.74 -6.65
N ALA A 105 15.96 -3.33 -6.52
CA ALA A 105 15.59 -1.92 -6.45
C ALA A 105 16.28 -1.20 -5.28
N LEU A 106 16.35 -1.83 -4.09
CA LEU A 106 17.06 -1.29 -2.92
C LEU A 106 18.55 -1.13 -3.21
N ARG A 107 19.19 -2.16 -3.81
CA ARG A 107 20.61 -2.13 -4.17
C ARG A 107 20.93 -1.02 -5.17
N LEU A 108 20.11 -0.89 -6.20
CA LEU A 108 20.26 0.17 -7.23
C LEU A 108 20.06 1.58 -6.66
N ASN A 109 19.29 1.72 -5.57
CA ASN A 109 19.00 3.02 -4.97
C ASN A 109 19.88 3.36 -3.76
N ARG A 110 20.90 2.52 -3.42
CA ARG A 110 21.72 2.67 -2.21
C ARG A 110 22.43 4.02 -2.12
N ASP A 111 23.06 4.45 -3.20
CA ASP A 111 23.81 5.72 -3.21
C ASP A 111 22.90 6.89 -2.86
N ARG A 112 21.70 6.92 -3.44
CA ARG A 112 20.70 7.93 -3.13
C ARG A 112 20.21 7.85 -1.69
N ASP A 113 19.97 6.63 -1.18
CA ASP A 113 19.52 6.40 0.19
C ASP A 113 20.59 6.82 1.20
N ILE A 114 21.88 6.57 0.92
CA ILE A 114 23.01 7.03 1.73
C ILE A 114 23.10 8.55 1.73
N GLN A 115 22.96 9.18 0.56
CA GLN A 115 22.98 10.65 0.45
C GLN A 115 21.83 11.32 1.22
N THR A 116 20.63 10.73 1.19
CA THR A 116 19.45 11.30 1.85
C THR A 116 19.32 10.88 3.32
N GLY A 117 20.01 9.83 3.76
CA GLY A 117 19.93 9.28 5.10
C GLY A 117 18.64 8.51 5.41
N PHE A 118 17.86 8.15 4.39
CA PHE A 118 16.63 7.34 4.53
C PHE A 118 16.28 6.57 3.27
N CYS A 119 15.44 5.54 3.44
CA CYS A 119 14.96 4.71 2.35
C CYS A 119 13.95 5.46 1.46
N ASN A 120 14.23 5.57 0.16
CA ASN A 120 13.43 6.34 -0.79
C ASN A 120 12.40 5.49 -1.54
N ILE A 121 12.54 4.16 -1.54
CA ILE A 121 11.70 3.22 -2.31
C ILE A 121 11.18 2.09 -1.42
N GLY A 122 10.09 1.48 -1.83
CA GLY A 122 9.51 0.30 -1.17
C GLY A 122 8.10 0.52 -0.61
N PRO A 123 7.52 -0.47 0.08
CA PRO A 123 6.12 -0.47 0.53
C PRO A 123 5.72 0.70 1.43
N HIS A 124 6.65 1.29 2.18
CA HIS A 124 6.36 2.50 2.96
C HIS A 124 6.05 3.73 2.10
N ARG A 125 6.40 3.69 0.80
CA ARG A 125 6.05 4.68 -0.24
C ARG A 125 4.85 4.27 -1.06
N ALA A 126 4.30 3.07 -0.84
CA ALA A 126 3.12 2.62 -1.54
C ALA A 126 1.94 3.55 -1.31
N ASP A 127 1.13 3.71 -2.35
CA ASP A 127 -0.11 4.49 -2.31
C ASP A 127 -1.16 3.86 -3.22
N TRP A 128 -2.42 4.06 -2.90
CA TRP A 128 -3.52 3.67 -3.77
C TRP A 128 -4.47 4.85 -3.94
N GLN A 129 -5.11 4.91 -5.07
CA GLN A 129 -6.07 5.97 -5.35
C GLN A 129 -7.08 5.54 -6.40
N PRO A 130 -8.29 6.07 -6.33
CA PRO A 130 -9.25 5.92 -7.42
C PRO A 130 -8.74 6.67 -8.67
N SER A 131 -8.99 6.08 -9.82
CA SER A 131 -8.73 6.67 -11.13
C SER A 131 -9.93 6.47 -12.03
N LEU A 132 -10.22 7.43 -12.89
CA LEU A 132 -11.23 7.36 -13.94
C LEU A 132 -10.51 7.50 -15.28
N ASP A 133 -10.71 6.54 -16.20
CA ASP A 133 -10.07 6.54 -17.52
C ASP A 133 -8.55 6.83 -17.50
N SER A 134 -7.84 6.22 -16.52
CA SER A 134 -6.41 6.42 -16.28
C SER A 134 -6.00 7.81 -15.77
N VAL A 135 -6.94 8.72 -15.51
CA VAL A 135 -6.69 10.04 -14.93
C VAL A 135 -6.95 10.01 -13.42
N LEU A 136 -6.03 10.60 -12.67
CA LEU A 136 -6.05 10.53 -11.21
C LEU A 136 -7.20 11.35 -10.60
N TYR A 137 -7.80 10.79 -9.56
CA TYR A 137 -8.91 11.29 -8.75
C TYR A 137 -8.99 12.81 -8.52
N LYS A 138 -7.89 13.50 -8.31
CA LYS A 138 -7.90 14.92 -7.87
C LYS A 138 -8.50 15.89 -8.89
N GLU A 139 -8.57 15.51 -10.16
CA GLU A 139 -8.97 16.39 -11.25
C GLU A 139 -10.46 16.27 -11.58
N HIS A 140 -11.15 15.21 -11.09
CA HIS A 140 -12.49 14.84 -11.51
C HIS A 140 -13.58 14.98 -10.44
N PHE A 141 -13.23 15.13 -9.16
CA PHE A 141 -14.22 15.07 -8.08
C PHE A 141 -14.46 16.42 -7.41
N SER A 142 -15.74 16.79 -7.32
CA SER A 142 -16.17 17.83 -6.40
C SER A 142 -15.94 17.41 -4.92
N ARG A 143 -15.96 18.37 -4.00
CA ARG A 143 -15.81 18.06 -2.57
C ARG A 143 -16.89 17.10 -2.04
N GLY A 144 -18.11 17.20 -2.58
CA GLY A 144 -19.23 16.30 -2.22
C GLY A 144 -18.97 14.87 -2.71
N GLN A 145 -18.62 14.72 -4.00
CA GLN A 145 -18.28 13.43 -4.59
C GLN A 145 -17.09 12.77 -3.90
N ALA A 146 -16.05 13.54 -3.53
CA ALA A 146 -14.93 13.02 -2.76
C ALA A 146 -15.33 12.45 -1.40
N LYS A 147 -16.30 13.08 -0.70
CA LYS A 147 -16.83 12.57 0.57
C LYS A 147 -17.65 11.30 0.36
N LEU A 148 -18.48 11.25 -0.67
CA LEU A 148 -19.27 10.06 -1.01
C LEU A 148 -18.37 8.88 -1.39
N LEU A 149 -17.33 9.13 -2.16
CA LEU A 149 -16.34 8.12 -2.49
C LEU A 149 -15.60 7.60 -1.25
N ALA A 150 -15.19 8.49 -0.35
CA ALA A 150 -14.56 8.08 0.92
C ALA A 150 -15.52 7.22 1.77
N LEU A 151 -16.80 7.59 1.81
CA LEU A 151 -17.84 6.80 2.49
C LEU A 151 -18.02 5.43 1.82
N ALA A 152 -18.09 5.38 0.48
CA ALA A 152 -18.16 4.13 -0.27
C ALA A 152 -16.97 3.21 0.03
N CYS A 153 -15.75 3.75 0.11
CA CYS A 153 -14.57 2.97 0.49
C CYS A 153 -14.70 2.37 1.91
N VAL A 154 -15.18 3.16 2.89
CA VAL A 154 -15.37 2.68 4.27
C VAL A 154 -16.47 1.62 4.34
N LEU A 155 -17.57 1.81 3.64
CA LEU A 155 -18.67 0.83 3.60
C LEU A 155 -18.24 -0.47 2.87
N ALA A 156 -17.49 -0.37 1.78
CA ALA A 156 -16.93 -1.54 1.10
C ALA A 156 -15.99 -2.34 2.03
N GLN A 157 -15.18 -1.64 2.81
CA GLN A 157 -14.33 -2.26 3.83
C GLN A 157 -15.14 -2.95 4.92
N ALA A 158 -16.21 -2.32 5.42
CA ALA A 158 -17.09 -2.89 6.42
C ALA A 158 -17.83 -4.12 5.87
N GLN A 159 -18.31 -4.07 4.62
CA GLN A 159 -18.93 -5.22 3.95
C GLN A 159 -17.94 -6.37 3.83
N HIS A 160 -16.73 -6.13 3.31
CA HIS A 160 -15.71 -7.17 3.20
C HIS A 160 -15.35 -7.78 4.56
N PHE A 161 -15.24 -6.96 5.61
CA PHE A 161 -15.02 -7.46 6.97
C PHE A 161 -16.17 -8.37 7.42
N ALA A 162 -17.42 -7.95 7.18
CA ALA A 162 -18.61 -8.74 7.56
C ALA A 162 -18.65 -10.09 6.81
N ASP A 163 -18.30 -10.08 5.53
CA ASP A 163 -18.25 -11.30 4.70
C ASP A 163 -17.17 -12.28 5.21
N GLU A 164 -16.01 -11.79 5.64
CA GLU A 164 -14.90 -12.60 6.15
C GLU A 164 -15.14 -13.09 7.60
N LYS A 165 -15.77 -12.31 8.45
CA LYS A 165 -15.92 -12.59 9.88
C LYS A 165 -17.32 -13.08 10.28
N GLY A 166 -18.31 -12.90 9.41
CA GLY A 166 -19.69 -13.29 9.68
C GLY A 166 -20.47 -12.30 10.59
N PHE A 167 -19.92 -11.13 10.89
CA PHE A 167 -20.60 -10.06 11.65
C PHE A 167 -20.07 -8.68 11.22
N TRP A 168 -20.91 -7.65 11.40
CA TRP A 168 -20.53 -6.27 11.12
C TRP A 168 -19.56 -5.71 12.18
N PRO A 169 -18.59 -4.86 11.77
CA PRO A 169 -17.64 -4.25 12.69
C PRO A 169 -18.25 -3.22 13.62
#